data_e17230c735b9b80fe97ed7ab6f8d4aab
#
_entry.id   e17230c735b9b80fe97ed7ab6f8d4aab
#
_cell.length_a   1.000
_cell.length_b   1.000
_cell.length_c   1.000
_cell.angle_alpha   90.00
_cell.angle_beta   90.00
_cell.angle_gamma   90.00
#
_symmetry.space_group_name_H-M   'P 1'
#
loop_
_entity.id
_entity.type
_entity.pdbx_description
1 polymer ?
#
loop_
_entity_poly.entity_id
_entity_poly.type
_entity_poly.pdbx_seq_one_letter_code
_entity_poly.pdbx_strand_id
1 'polypeptide(L)'
;MDTTETANQKRSPRKISWDVIRVLAVYSVVIQHITHQSPINHAELGPYPFVLPLQFGASTLLVISAYFVCVTVRRGNTGTWLWNRLARLLPAYLVAVVLTYAVSRAVAPLFGWYLPTPTDLLANLFLVQAWSPRFHWVDASYWTLPVQVMAFFVAALLWPRGWGRGAKLPVLLWTLVVAPLVIRFLWRGDGAQQWVISAFDGLALHRVALFGVGTAIWLWTRGRFSGTHLALYLLAALVAQDAHAYFADTPSTIAFGVILLGIVAAAGGPDWDLPVLRSLAGPIRWLGGISFGVYLVHQELGFVLARFLLDAGVGAWGRLVLCTAMAVVAGWAMTRLVEAPAHRWLTTVWPRRWAAAKATALAAAEALRELPQVPQPQAAGSGGSPLMPDASPLVSQASTAVPEPRSSSDPGAAAMASSQRR
;
A
#
# COMPACT_ATOMS: atom_id res chain seq x y z
N MET A 1 44.81 26.23 -9.70
CA MET A 1 44.23 25.07 -10.38
C MET A 1 42.94 24.76 -9.69
N ASP A 2 41.85 25.06 -10.40
CA ASP A 2 40.48 25.11 -9.91
C ASP A 2 39.93 23.73 -9.57
N THR A 3 39.41 23.57 -8.38
CA THR A 3 38.66 22.39 -7.90
C THR A 3 37.29 22.81 -7.43
N THR A 4 36.49 23.48 -8.28
CA THR A 4 35.10 23.88 -7.99
C THR A 4 34.16 23.60 -9.17
N GLU A 5 34.22 22.38 -9.69
CA GLU A 5 33.15 21.86 -10.55
C GLU A 5 32.41 20.73 -9.82
N THR A 6 31.82 21.02 -8.64
CA THR A 6 30.82 20.15 -8.05
C THR A 6 29.54 20.25 -8.87
N ALA A 7 29.39 19.30 -9.76
CA ALA A 7 28.32 19.08 -10.69
C ALA A 7 26.94 19.39 -10.10
N ASN A 8 26.38 20.50 -10.51
CA ASN A 8 24.96 20.81 -10.47
C ASN A 8 24.24 19.82 -11.40
N GLN A 9 24.00 18.60 -10.92
CA GLN A 9 23.31 17.55 -11.66
C GLN A 9 21.86 18.02 -11.83
N LYS A 10 21.57 18.79 -12.90
CA LYS A 10 20.23 19.24 -13.30
C LYS A 10 19.31 18.02 -13.25
N ARG A 11 18.40 18.01 -12.29
CA ARG A 11 17.31 17.00 -12.24
C ARG A 11 16.63 17.01 -13.60
N SER A 12 16.62 15.88 -14.30
CA SER A 12 15.90 15.78 -15.56
C SER A 12 14.47 16.25 -15.37
N PRO A 13 13.92 17.08 -16.28
CA PRO A 13 12.57 17.63 -16.12
C PRO A 13 11.56 16.47 -15.97
N ARG A 14 10.58 16.66 -15.10
CA ARG A 14 9.50 15.69 -14.87
C ARG A 14 8.71 15.53 -16.16
N LYS A 15 8.73 14.34 -16.75
CA LYS A 15 8.00 14.02 -17.98
C LYS A 15 6.49 14.12 -17.75
N ILE A 16 5.79 14.81 -18.66
CA ILE A 16 4.33 14.97 -18.60
C ILE A 16 3.61 13.65 -18.89
N SER A 17 4.21 12.78 -19.72
CA SER A 17 3.67 11.45 -20.05
C SER A 17 3.31 10.62 -18.80
N TRP A 18 4.16 10.64 -17.77
CA TRP A 18 3.87 9.95 -16.51
C TRP A 18 2.70 10.55 -15.72
N ASP A 19 2.54 11.86 -15.78
CA ASP A 19 1.41 12.55 -15.14
C ASP A 19 0.10 12.26 -15.86
N VAL A 20 0.12 12.23 -17.20
CA VAL A 20 -1.04 11.85 -18.03
C VAL A 20 -1.49 10.43 -17.69
N ILE A 21 -0.58 9.45 -17.72
CA ILE A 21 -0.92 8.05 -17.40
C ILE A 21 -1.48 7.93 -15.97
N ARG A 22 -0.89 8.64 -15.01
CA ARG A 22 -1.35 8.63 -13.62
C ARG A 22 -2.75 9.24 -13.48
N VAL A 23 -3.02 10.37 -14.15
CA VAL A 23 -4.34 11.01 -14.17
C VAL A 23 -5.35 10.06 -14.79
N LEU A 24 -5.08 9.51 -15.97
CA LEU A 24 -5.96 8.53 -16.61
C LEU A 24 -6.24 7.33 -15.67
N ALA A 25 -5.22 6.78 -15.03
CA ALA A 25 -5.36 5.65 -14.13
C ALA A 25 -6.24 5.97 -12.91
N VAL A 26 -6.00 7.10 -12.22
CA VAL A 26 -6.75 7.43 -11.01
C VAL A 26 -8.18 7.80 -11.33
N TYR A 27 -8.40 8.63 -12.34
CA TYR A 27 -9.76 9.10 -12.65
C TYR A 27 -10.61 8.04 -13.35
N SER A 28 -10.00 7.07 -14.05
CA SER A 28 -10.74 5.87 -14.48
C SER A 28 -11.22 5.03 -13.30
N VAL A 29 -10.42 4.90 -12.22
CA VAL A 29 -10.86 4.24 -10.99
C VAL A 29 -12.00 5.00 -10.34
N VAL A 30 -11.91 6.33 -10.21
CA VAL A 30 -12.98 7.16 -9.62
C VAL A 30 -14.28 6.98 -10.39
N ILE A 31 -14.26 7.12 -11.71
CA ILE A 31 -15.46 6.99 -12.55
C ILE A 31 -16.00 5.56 -12.51
N GLN A 32 -15.13 4.55 -12.56
CA GLN A 32 -15.53 3.14 -12.47
C GLN A 32 -16.21 2.86 -11.11
N HIS A 33 -15.67 3.35 -10.01
CA HIS A 33 -16.27 3.14 -8.69
C HIS A 33 -17.60 3.87 -8.54
N ILE A 34 -17.74 5.07 -9.08
CA ILE A 34 -19.02 5.78 -9.04
C ILE A 34 -20.05 5.09 -9.94
N THR A 35 -19.72 4.78 -11.21
CA THR A 35 -20.72 4.38 -12.20
C THR A 35 -20.97 2.88 -12.27
N HIS A 36 -20.01 2.04 -11.86
CA HIS A 36 -20.10 0.59 -11.94
C HIS A 36 -20.10 -0.07 -10.55
N GLN A 37 -19.11 0.25 -9.69
CA GLN A 37 -18.97 -0.41 -8.39
C GLN A 37 -20.04 0.03 -7.38
N SER A 38 -20.42 1.32 -7.41
CA SER A 38 -21.44 1.88 -6.51
C SER A 38 -22.78 1.13 -6.60
N PRO A 39 -23.38 0.89 -7.79
CA PRO A 39 -24.62 0.10 -7.88
C PRO A 39 -24.45 -1.40 -7.57
N ILE A 40 -23.24 -1.94 -7.67
CA ILE A 40 -22.95 -3.33 -7.27
C ILE A 40 -22.96 -3.47 -5.76
N ASN A 41 -22.34 -2.52 -5.06
CA ASN A 41 -22.26 -2.53 -3.59
C ASN A 41 -23.58 -2.08 -2.94
N HIS A 42 -24.26 -1.11 -3.57
CA HIS A 42 -25.45 -0.43 -3.09
C HIS A 42 -26.42 -0.23 -4.26
N ALA A 43 -27.29 -1.23 -4.50
CA ALA A 43 -28.15 -1.28 -5.70
C ALA A 43 -29.03 -0.01 -5.86
N GLU A 44 -29.41 0.61 -4.73
CA GLU A 44 -30.19 1.84 -4.70
C GLU A 44 -29.48 3.05 -5.30
N LEU A 45 -28.15 3.04 -5.38
CA LEU A 45 -27.36 4.15 -5.95
C LEU A 45 -27.39 4.20 -7.48
N GLY A 46 -27.86 3.13 -8.15
CA GLY A 46 -28.07 3.14 -9.61
C GLY A 46 -29.40 3.78 -10.03
N PRO A 47 -29.62 3.94 -11.34
CA PRO A 47 -28.61 3.92 -12.40
C PRO A 47 -27.79 5.20 -12.51
N TYR A 48 -26.69 5.11 -13.28
CA TYR A 48 -25.89 6.28 -13.71
C TYR A 48 -26.06 6.50 -15.24
N PRO A 49 -25.64 7.69 -15.77
CA PRO A 49 -25.85 8.02 -17.18
C PRO A 49 -25.10 7.10 -18.15
N PHE A 50 -24.00 6.50 -17.68
CA PHE A 50 -23.24 5.47 -18.36
C PHE A 50 -22.56 4.58 -17.31
N VAL A 51 -22.05 3.44 -17.72
CA VAL A 51 -21.28 2.53 -16.87
C VAL A 51 -19.89 2.36 -17.46
N LEU A 52 -18.85 2.58 -16.63
CA LEU A 52 -17.47 2.26 -16.97
C LEU A 52 -17.05 1.01 -16.21
N PRO A 53 -17.11 -0.20 -16.80
CA PRO A 53 -16.79 -1.45 -16.09
C PRO A 53 -15.29 -1.72 -16.02
N LEU A 54 -14.45 -1.02 -16.78
CA LEU A 54 -13.04 -1.32 -17.00
C LEU A 54 -12.18 -1.12 -15.75
N GLN A 55 -11.55 -2.21 -15.27
CA GLN A 55 -10.78 -2.26 -14.02
C GLN A 55 -9.26 -2.29 -14.26
N PHE A 56 -8.70 -1.29 -14.93
CA PHE A 56 -7.26 -1.21 -15.22
C PHE A 56 -6.49 -0.19 -14.38
N GLY A 57 -7.17 0.81 -13.82
CA GLY A 57 -6.51 1.97 -13.22
C GLY A 57 -5.61 1.63 -12.03
N ALA A 58 -6.12 0.85 -11.07
CA ALA A 58 -5.35 0.46 -9.88
C ALA A 58 -4.13 -0.40 -10.25
N SER A 59 -4.29 -1.36 -11.19
CA SER A 59 -3.18 -2.16 -11.73
C SER A 59 -2.11 -1.27 -12.37
N THR A 60 -2.53 -0.24 -13.13
CA THR A 60 -1.63 0.77 -13.74
C THR A 60 -0.80 1.50 -12.68
N LEU A 61 -1.43 1.92 -11.58
CA LEU A 61 -0.74 2.61 -10.48
C LEU A 61 0.32 1.74 -9.81
N LEU A 62 0.05 0.44 -9.62
CA LEU A 62 1.02 -0.51 -9.08
C LEU A 62 2.22 -0.70 -10.03
N VAL A 63 1.99 -0.80 -11.35
CA VAL A 63 3.06 -0.88 -12.36
C VAL A 63 3.94 0.38 -12.35
N ILE A 64 3.33 1.57 -12.34
CA ILE A 64 4.06 2.85 -12.22
C ILE A 64 4.87 2.88 -10.93
N SER A 65 4.28 2.47 -9.81
CA SER A 65 4.96 2.40 -8.52
C SER A 65 6.19 1.50 -8.59
N ALA A 66 6.06 0.29 -9.15
CA ALA A 66 7.16 -0.67 -9.30
C ALA A 66 8.30 -0.14 -10.18
N TYR A 67 7.98 0.49 -11.30
CA TYR A 67 8.98 1.14 -12.16
C TYR A 67 9.79 2.19 -11.37
N PHE A 68 9.10 3.09 -10.64
CA PHE A 68 9.77 4.12 -9.84
C PHE A 68 10.44 3.60 -8.57
N VAL A 69 10.04 2.45 -8.04
CA VAL A 69 10.81 1.73 -7.02
C VAL A 69 12.20 1.40 -7.58
N CYS A 70 12.27 0.74 -8.74
CA CYS A 70 13.54 0.37 -9.37
C CYS A 70 14.42 1.58 -9.74
N VAL A 71 13.81 2.69 -10.18
CA VAL A 71 14.54 3.94 -10.49
C VAL A 71 15.17 4.55 -9.25
N THR A 72 14.53 4.45 -8.09
CA THR A 72 14.90 5.23 -6.89
C THR A 72 15.61 4.43 -5.81
N VAL A 73 15.32 3.11 -5.63
CA VAL A 73 15.93 2.27 -4.58
C VAL A 73 17.46 2.18 -4.68
N ARG A 74 18.00 2.31 -5.89
CA ARG A 74 19.45 2.29 -6.18
C ARG A 74 20.19 3.56 -5.74
N ARG A 75 19.48 4.60 -5.31
CA ARG A 75 20.05 5.91 -4.94
C ARG A 75 20.18 6.00 -3.43
N GLY A 76 21.36 5.70 -2.89
CA GLY A 76 21.68 5.85 -1.48
C GLY A 76 21.30 4.66 -0.58
N ASN A 77 21.08 4.94 0.69
CA ASN A 77 20.76 3.94 1.71
C ASN A 77 19.32 3.45 1.57
N THR A 78 19.14 2.12 1.49
CA THR A 78 17.81 1.50 1.30
C THR A 78 16.88 1.69 2.49
N GLY A 79 17.41 1.78 3.71
CA GLY A 79 16.60 2.08 4.90
C GLY A 79 16.00 3.48 4.85
N THR A 80 16.82 4.48 4.51
CA THR A 80 16.34 5.86 4.30
C THR A 80 15.37 5.94 3.13
N TRP A 81 15.62 5.20 2.05
CA TRP A 81 14.71 5.11 0.92
C TRP A 81 13.35 4.52 1.34
N LEU A 82 13.35 3.40 2.07
CA LEU A 82 12.13 2.77 2.59
C LEU A 82 11.36 3.72 3.49
N TRP A 83 12.06 4.35 4.45
CA TRP A 83 11.46 5.33 5.35
C TRP A 83 10.75 6.46 4.59
N ASN A 84 11.41 7.05 3.59
CA ASN A 84 10.82 8.12 2.78
C ASN A 84 9.58 7.66 2.01
N ARG A 85 9.53 6.38 1.58
CA ARG A 85 8.34 5.80 0.93
C ARG A 85 7.20 5.61 1.90
N LEU A 86 7.46 5.04 3.06
CA LEU A 86 6.45 4.82 4.11
C LEU A 86 5.94 6.15 4.67
N ALA A 87 6.84 7.10 4.95
CA ALA A 87 6.51 8.44 5.42
C ALA A 87 5.62 9.24 4.44
N ARG A 88 5.66 8.91 3.15
CA ARG A 88 4.78 9.51 2.16
C ARG A 88 3.40 8.87 2.12
N LEU A 89 3.30 7.55 2.26
CA LEU A 89 2.05 6.81 2.08
C LEU A 89 1.25 6.68 3.37
N LEU A 90 1.89 6.21 4.45
CA LEU A 90 1.18 5.77 5.64
C LEU A 90 0.40 6.88 6.36
N PRO A 91 0.90 8.11 6.55
CA PRO A 91 0.15 9.11 7.28
C PRO A 91 -1.20 9.45 6.63
N ALA A 92 -1.22 9.65 5.32
CA ALA A 92 -2.46 9.94 4.58
C ALA A 92 -3.40 8.73 4.59
N TYR A 93 -2.86 7.51 4.43
CA TYR A 93 -3.63 6.29 4.52
C TYR A 93 -4.28 6.11 5.90
N LEU A 94 -3.54 6.25 6.98
CA LEU A 94 -4.06 6.08 8.34
C LEU A 94 -5.17 7.09 8.64
N VAL A 95 -5.00 8.35 8.22
CA VAL A 95 -6.05 9.38 8.37
C VAL A 95 -7.26 9.02 7.51
N ALA A 96 -7.08 8.56 6.28
CA ALA A 96 -8.18 8.13 5.42
C ALA A 96 -8.95 6.96 6.02
N VAL A 97 -8.27 5.93 6.55
CA VAL A 97 -8.92 4.78 7.23
C VAL A 97 -9.77 5.25 8.41
N VAL A 98 -9.22 6.10 9.30
CA VAL A 98 -9.95 6.61 10.47
C VAL A 98 -11.14 7.47 10.04
N LEU A 99 -10.95 8.35 9.07
CA LEU A 99 -12.03 9.22 8.55
C LEU A 99 -13.14 8.39 7.93
N THR A 100 -12.81 7.47 7.03
CA THR A 100 -13.80 6.62 6.35
C THR A 100 -14.53 5.74 7.36
N TYR A 101 -13.81 5.12 8.31
CA TYR A 101 -14.40 4.35 9.39
C TYR A 101 -15.40 5.19 10.23
N ALA A 102 -15.01 6.39 10.63
CA ALA A 102 -15.86 7.27 11.44
C ALA A 102 -17.13 7.68 10.67
N VAL A 103 -16.99 8.05 9.39
CA VAL A 103 -18.13 8.40 8.52
C VAL A 103 -19.04 7.19 8.32
N SER A 104 -18.51 6.02 7.94
CA SER A 104 -19.30 4.80 7.74
C SER A 104 -20.04 4.41 9.01
N ARG A 105 -19.42 4.49 10.20
CA ARG A 105 -20.11 4.23 11.47
C ARG A 105 -21.24 5.20 11.77
N ALA A 106 -21.08 6.46 11.40
CA ALA A 106 -22.10 7.48 11.63
C ALA A 106 -23.31 7.30 10.70
N VAL A 107 -23.09 6.86 9.46
CA VAL A 107 -24.14 6.85 8.42
C VAL A 107 -24.72 5.45 8.13
N ALA A 108 -23.96 4.37 8.37
CA ALA A 108 -24.40 3.01 8.08
C ALA A 108 -25.77 2.67 8.71
N PRO A 109 -26.07 3.02 9.98
CA PRO A 109 -27.37 2.77 10.57
C PRO A 109 -28.52 3.49 9.85
N LEU A 110 -28.25 4.65 9.24
CA LEU A 110 -29.27 5.45 8.54
C LEU A 110 -29.69 4.79 7.23
N PHE A 111 -28.77 4.04 6.60
CA PHE A 111 -28.95 3.47 5.26
C PHE A 111 -29.13 1.95 5.28
N GLY A 112 -29.03 1.30 6.45
CA GLY A 112 -29.03 -0.15 6.54
C GLY A 112 -27.78 -0.82 5.94
N TRP A 113 -26.68 -0.08 5.88
CA TRP A 113 -25.40 -0.58 5.36
C TRP A 113 -24.61 -1.32 6.43
N TYR A 114 -23.55 -2.03 6.01
CA TYR A 114 -22.66 -2.70 6.94
C TYR A 114 -22.03 -1.70 7.94
N LEU A 115 -22.12 -2.00 9.22
CA LEU A 115 -21.56 -1.19 10.31
C LEU A 115 -20.15 -1.70 10.64
N PRO A 116 -19.08 -1.00 10.24
CA PRO A 116 -17.71 -1.45 10.49
C PRO A 116 -17.41 -1.62 11.99
N THR A 117 -16.76 -2.71 12.35
CA THR A 117 -16.38 -3.02 13.73
C THR A 117 -15.03 -2.40 14.12
N PRO A 118 -14.70 -2.27 15.43
CA PRO A 118 -13.35 -1.88 15.86
C PRO A 118 -12.25 -2.84 15.36
N THR A 119 -12.57 -4.12 15.18
CA THR A 119 -11.65 -5.12 14.62
C THR A 119 -11.35 -4.80 13.17
N ASP A 120 -12.34 -4.39 12.37
CA ASP A 120 -12.13 -3.96 10.99
C ASP A 120 -11.23 -2.72 10.93
N LEU A 121 -11.46 -1.74 11.81
CA LEU A 121 -10.59 -0.57 11.92
C LEU A 121 -9.13 -0.98 12.16
N LEU A 122 -8.89 -1.82 13.18
CA LEU A 122 -7.54 -2.27 13.51
C LEU A 122 -6.91 -3.05 12.36
N ALA A 123 -7.65 -3.98 11.73
CA ALA A 123 -7.15 -4.74 10.59
C ALA A 123 -6.73 -3.84 9.44
N ASN A 124 -7.51 -2.79 9.13
CA ASN A 124 -7.17 -1.83 8.08
C ASN A 124 -5.99 -0.93 8.50
N LEU A 125 -5.93 -0.44 9.74
CA LEU A 125 -4.79 0.36 10.21
C LEU A 125 -3.45 -0.40 10.12
N PHE A 126 -3.45 -1.71 10.40
CA PHE A 126 -2.26 -2.56 10.33
C PHE A 126 -2.04 -3.22 8.96
N LEU A 127 -2.87 -2.90 7.94
CA LEU A 127 -2.77 -3.45 6.58
C LEU A 127 -2.93 -4.99 6.52
N VAL A 128 -3.67 -5.58 7.48
CA VAL A 128 -3.89 -7.03 7.58
C VAL A 128 -5.31 -7.46 7.23
N GLN A 129 -6.13 -6.58 6.70
CA GLN A 129 -7.54 -6.84 6.38
C GLN A 129 -7.73 -7.97 5.34
N ALA A 130 -6.74 -8.25 4.49
CA ALA A 130 -6.80 -9.35 3.52
C ALA A 130 -6.43 -10.73 4.10
N TRP A 131 -5.92 -10.79 5.35
CA TRP A 131 -5.45 -12.05 5.95
C TRP A 131 -6.53 -12.93 6.53
N SER A 132 -7.74 -12.40 6.70
CA SER A 132 -8.86 -13.17 7.23
C SER A 132 -10.18 -12.69 6.60
N PRO A 133 -11.08 -13.62 6.22
CA PRO A 133 -12.41 -13.28 5.75
C PRO A 133 -13.30 -12.64 6.83
N ARG A 134 -12.85 -12.64 8.10
CA ARG A 134 -13.56 -12.00 9.22
C ARG A 134 -13.34 -10.50 9.27
N PHE A 135 -12.32 -9.98 8.57
CA PHE A 135 -12.01 -8.56 8.52
C PHE A 135 -12.68 -7.96 7.29
N HIS A 136 -13.47 -6.91 7.50
CA HIS A 136 -14.06 -6.16 6.40
C HIS A 136 -13.16 -5.00 6.02
N TRP A 137 -13.17 -4.67 4.75
CA TRP A 137 -12.48 -3.50 4.24
C TRP A 137 -13.26 -2.26 4.64
N VAL A 138 -12.62 -1.30 5.29
CA VAL A 138 -13.21 0.02 5.58
C VAL A 138 -13.48 0.77 4.28
N ASP A 139 -12.62 0.58 3.29
CA ASP A 139 -12.81 0.99 1.90
C ASP A 139 -12.13 -0.06 1.01
N ALA A 140 -12.87 -0.60 0.06
CA ALA A 140 -12.36 -1.70 -0.78
C ALA A 140 -11.18 -1.25 -1.66
N SER A 141 -11.07 0.04 -2.01
CA SER A 141 -9.96 0.57 -2.80
C SER A 141 -8.59 0.43 -2.10
N TYR A 142 -8.58 0.26 -0.78
CA TYR A 142 -7.33 0.17 0.00
C TYR A 142 -6.52 -1.11 -0.24
N TRP A 143 -7.02 -2.08 -1.02
CA TRP A 143 -6.30 -3.30 -1.32
C TRP A 143 -4.90 -3.08 -1.93
N THR A 144 -4.68 -1.95 -2.60
CA THR A 144 -3.40 -1.63 -3.23
C THR A 144 -2.30 -1.28 -2.22
N LEU A 145 -2.67 -0.80 -1.03
CA LEU A 145 -1.72 -0.30 -0.04
C LEU A 145 -0.89 -1.42 0.61
N PRO A 146 -1.50 -2.52 1.14
CA PRO A 146 -0.74 -3.67 1.64
C PRO A 146 0.26 -4.20 0.60
N VAL A 147 -0.19 -4.36 -0.66
CA VAL A 147 0.63 -4.84 -1.78
C VAL A 147 1.82 -3.91 -2.02
N GLN A 148 1.58 -2.61 -2.03
CA GLN A 148 2.60 -1.59 -2.29
C GLN A 148 3.61 -1.50 -1.15
N VAL A 149 3.15 -1.51 0.10
CA VAL A 149 4.01 -1.50 1.30
C VAL A 149 4.88 -2.75 1.34
N MET A 150 4.30 -3.92 1.12
CA MET A 150 5.04 -5.19 1.04
C MET A 150 6.12 -5.15 -0.06
N ALA A 151 5.80 -4.65 -1.25
CA ALA A 151 6.77 -4.52 -2.33
C ALA A 151 7.92 -3.56 -1.98
N PHE A 152 7.67 -2.50 -1.20
CA PHE A 152 8.73 -1.61 -0.72
C PHE A 152 9.67 -2.33 0.25
N PHE A 153 9.14 -3.13 1.19
CA PHE A 153 9.96 -3.94 2.08
C PHE A 153 10.78 -4.97 1.31
N VAL A 154 10.17 -5.69 0.37
CA VAL A 154 10.87 -6.67 -0.48
C VAL A 154 11.97 -5.99 -1.29
N ALA A 155 11.71 -4.84 -1.90
CA ALA A 155 12.72 -4.09 -2.65
C ALA A 155 13.88 -3.63 -1.76
N ALA A 156 13.60 -3.10 -0.56
CA ALA A 156 14.62 -2.69 0.40
C ALA A 156 15.47 -3.86 0.90
N LEU A 157 14.86 -5.03 1.05
CA LEU A 157 15.53 -6.26 1.51
C LEU A 157 16.41 -6.87 0.42
N LEU A 158 15.88 -6.99 -0.81
CA LEU A 158 16.56 -7.70 -1.90
C LEU A 158 17.64 -6.85 -2.57
N TRP A 159 17.47 -5.53 -2.64
CA TRP A 159 18.41 -4.65 -3.33
C TRP A 159 19.84 -4.71 -2.76
N PRO A 160 20.08 -4.59 -1.45
CA PRO A 160 21.43 -4.70 -0.87
C PRO A 160 22.07 -6.07 -1.09
N ARG A 161 21.25 -7.12 -1.23
CA ARG A 161 21.69 -8.50 -1.46
C ARG A 161 22.04 -8.80 -2.93
N GLY A 162 22.07 -7.79 -3.77
CA GLY A 162 22.46 -7.90 -5.18
C GLY A 162 21.42 -8.56 -6.09
N TRP A 163 20.16 -8.72 -5.63
CA TRP A 163 19.08 -9.25 -6.47
C TRP A 163 18.76 -8.38 -7.69
N GLY A 164 19.11 -7.10 -7.63
CA GLY A 164 19.01 -6.19 -8.78
C GLY A 164 20.05 -6.44 -9.89
N ARG A 165 20.93 -7.44 -9.73
CA ARG A 165 22.05 -7.72 -10.65
C ARG A 165 21.95 -9.13 -11.23
N GLY A 166 22.55 -9.33 -12.44
CA GLY A 166 22.63 -10.65 -13.07
C GLY A 166 21.28 -11.28 -13.39
N ALA A 167 21.24 -12.62 -13.46
CA ALA A 167 20.06 -13.40 -13.83
C ALA A 167 19.03 -13.57 -12.70
N LYS A 168 19.38 -13.26 -11.45
CA LYS A 168 18.49 -13.46 -10.29
C LYS A 168 17.17 -12.70 -10.43
N LEU A 169 17.24 -11.44 -10.89
CA LEU A 169 16.04 -10.61 -11.01
C LEU A 169 15.11 -11.10 -12.14
N PRO A 170 15.56 -11.40 -13.37
CA PRO A 170 14.72 -12.05 -14.37
C PRO A 170 14.04 -13.34 -13.89
N VAL A 171 14.75 -14.23 -13.20
CA VAL A 171 14.18 -15.46 -12.64
C VAL A 171 13.10 -15.13 -11.62
N LEU A 172 13.35 -14.20 -10.68
CA LEU A 172 12.35 -13.75 -9.72
C LEU A 172 11.10 -13.21 -10.43
N LEU A 173 11.26 -12.41 -11.50
CA LEU A 173 10.11 -11.86 -12.23
C LEU A 173 9.22 -12.96 -12.82
N TRP A 174 9.80 -13.97 -13.46
CA TRP A 174 9.01 -15.10 -13.96
C TRP A 174 8.37 -15.92 -12.84
N THR A 175 9.04 -16.06 -11.70
CA THR A 175 8.45 -16.68 -10.51
C THR A 175 7.24 -15.91 -10.01
N LEU A 176 7.24 -14.55 -10.06
CA LEU A 176 6.09 -13.73 -9.67
C LEU A 176 4.87 -13.89 -10.61
N VAL A 177 5.06 -14.40 -11.82
CA VAL A 177 3.93 -14.74 -12.73
C VAL A 177 3.50 -16.18 -12.53
N VAL A 178 4.44 -17.12 -12.54
CA VAL A 178 4.15 -18.56 -12.59
C VAL A 178 3.71 -19.12 -11.23
N ALA A 179 4.45 -18.80 -10.15
CA ALA A 179 4.16 -19.41 -8.84
C ALA A 179 2.76 -19.08 -8.30
N PRO A 180 2.23 -17.83 -8.40
CA PRO A 180 0.86 -17.54 -8.00
C PRO A 180 -0.19 -18.31 -8.79
N LEU A 181 0.01 -18.54 -10.10
CA LEU A 181 -0.87 -19.36 -10.92
C LEU A 181 -0.87 -20.82 -10.44
N VAL A 182 0.32 -21.38 -10.22
CA VAL A 182 0.48 -22.75 -9.68
C VAL A 182 -0.25 -22.88 -8.34
N ILE A 183 -0.03 -21.93 -7.41
CA ILE A 183 -0.71 -21.95 -6.10
C ILE A 183 -2.23 -21.84 -6.26
N ARG A 184 -2.72 -20.95 -7.14
CA ARG A 184 -4.14 -20.77 -7.37
C ARG A 184 -4.81 -22.05 -7.88
N PHE A 185 -4.25 -22.66 -8.92
CA PHE A 185 -4.90 -23.77 -9.59
C PHE A 185 -4.67 -25.13 -8.92
N LEU A 186 -3.56 -25.30 -8.18
CA LEU A 186 -3.26 -26.57 -7.53
C LEU A 186 -3.64 -26.61 -6.03
N TRP A 187 -3.58 -25.46 -5.34
CA TRP A 187 -3.69 -25.44 -3.87
C TRP A 187 -4.80 -24.54 -3.33
N ARG A 188 -5.34 -23.60 -4.13
CA ARG A 188 -6.42 -22.69 -3.72
C ARG A 188 -7.79 -23.07 -4.34
N GLY A 189 -7.98 -24.34 -4.75
CA GLY A 189 -9.26 -24.86 -5.24
C GLY A 189 -10.27 -25.14 -4.11
N ASP A 190 -11.38 -25.74 -4.48
CA ASP A 190 -12.41 -26.17 -3.53
C ASP A 190 -11.82 -27.13 -2.49
N GLY A 191 -12.09 -26.88 -1.22
CA GLY A 191 -11.49 -27.63 -0.10
C GLY A 191 -10.09 -27.17 0.33
N ALA A 192 -9.57 -26.06 -0.21
CA ALA A 192 -8.28 -25.52 0.23
C ALA A 192 -8.29 -25.20 1.72
N GLN A 193 -7.15 -25.49 2.39
CA GLN A 193 -6.99 -25.15 3.80
C GLN A 193 -7.01 -23.63 4.01
N GLN A 194 -7.66 -23.17 5.08
CA GLN A 194 -7.86 -21.74 5.34
C GLN A 194 -6.54 -20.95 5.38
N TRP A 195 -5.46 -21.54 5.88
CA TRP A 195 -4.16 -20.86 5.89
C TRP A 195 -3.59 -20.60 4.49
N VAL A 196 -3.85 -21.50 3.51
CA VAL A 196 -3.44 -21.28 2.11
C VAL A 196 -4.19 -20.10 1.53
N ILE A 197 -5.51 -20.04 1.76
CA ILE A 197 -6.36 -18.93 1.29
C ILE A 197 -5.87 -17.62 1.93
N SER A 198 -5.70 -17.61 3.27
CA SER A 198 -5.25 -16.43 4.01
C SER A 198 -3.86 -15.95 3.56
N ALA A 199 -2.92 -16.87 3.32
CA ALA A 199 -1.59 -16.52 2.84
C ALA A 199 -1.63 -15.99 1.39
N PHE A 200 -2.43 -16.62 0.51
CA PHE A 200 -2.57 -16.20 -0.87
C PHE A 200 -3.18 -14.79 -0.98
N ASP A 201 -4.26 -14.55 -0.24
CA ASP A 201 -4.97 -13.28 -0.27
C ASP A 201 -4.22 -12.21 0.55
N GLY A 202 -3.69 -12.54 1.73
CA GLY A 202 -2.92 -11.63 2.59
C GLY A 202 -1.62 -11.15 1.98
N LEU A 203 -0.92 -12.02 1.24
CA LEU A 203 0.26 -11.66 0.45
C LEU A 203 -0.11 -11.08 -0.92
N ALA A 204 -1.39 -11.02 -1.25
CA ALA A 204 -1.90 -10.58 -2.54
C ALA A 204 -1.19 -11.23 -3.75
N LEU A 205 -0.94 -12.55 -3.67
CA LEU A 205 -0.14 -13.27 -4.66
C LEU A 205 -0.70 -13.12 -6.07
N HIS A 206 -2.02 -13.01 -6.21
CA HIS A 206 -2.71 -12.74 -7.48
C HIS A 206 -2.37 -11.35 -8.10
N ARG A 207 -1.68 -10.47 -7.38
CA ARG A 207 -1.32 -9.10 -7.83
C ARG A 207 0.20 -8.86 -7.94
N VAL A 208 1.03 -9.79 -7.46
CA VAL A 208 2.49 -9.56 -7.42
C VAL A 208 3.12 -9.43 -8.81
N ALA A 209 2.52 -10.06 -9.84
CA ALA A 209 2.95 -9.92 -11.23
C ALA A 209 2.97 -8.46 -11.71
N LEU A 210 2.10 -7.57 -11.17
CA LEU A 210 2.05 -6.16 -11.54
C LEU A 210 3.34 -5.42 -11.15
N PHE A 211 3.95 -5.77 -10.00
CA PHE A 211 5.27 -5.25 -9.64
C PHE A 211 6.36 -5.81 -10.56
N GLY A 212 6.21 -7.06 -10.99
CA GLY A 212 7.07 -7.66 -11.99
C GLY A 212 7.05 -6.88 -13.30
N VAL A 213 5.86 -6.47 -13.78
CA VAL A 213 5.68 -5.68 -15.02
C VAL A 213 6.46 -4.37 -14.96
N GLY A 214 6.28 -3.56 -13.90
CA GLY A 214 7.02 -2.29 -13.76
C GLY A 214 8.53 -2.50 -13.69
N THR A 215 8.98 -3.58 -13.03
CA THR A 215 10.39 -3.96 -12.96
C THR A 215 10.93 -4.43 -14.32
N ALA A 216 10.15 -5.22 -15.08
CA ALA A 216 10.52 -5.67 -16.42
C ALA A 216 10.70 -4.51 -17.41
N ILE A 217 9.78 -3.53 -17.39
CA ILE A 217 9.89 -2.30 -18.16
C ILE A 217 11.17 -1.54 -17.78
N TRP A 218 11.47 -1.43 -16.48
CA TRP A 218 12.73 -0.81 -16.04
C TRP A 218 13.97 -1.57 -16.54
N LEU A 219 13.98 -2.91 -16.48
CA LEU A 219 15.08 -3.73 -17.01
C LEU A 219 15.29 -3.50 -18.51
N TRP A 220 14.20 -3.41 -19.27
CA TRP A 220 14.24 -3.10 -20.68
C TRP A 220 14.85 -1.72 -20.97
N THR A 221 14.45 -0.68 -20.23
CA THR A 221 15.07 0.66 -20.37
C THR A 221 16.56 0.70 -20.01
N ARG A 222 17.07 -0.37 -19.37
CA ARG A 222 18.49 -0.55 -19.03
C ARG A 222 19.23 -1.51 -19.95
N GLY A 223 18.60 -1.94 -21.04
CA GLY A 223 19.18 -2.91 -21.98
C GLY A 223 19.37 -4.32 -21.39
N ARG A 224 18.73 -4.63 -20.24
CA ARG A 224 18.85 -5.93 -19.56
C ARG A 224 17.75 -6.92 -19.95
N PHE A 225 16.69 -6.45 -20.57
CA PHE A 225 15.68 -7.22 -21.29
C PHE A 225 15.70 -6.78 -22.76
N SER A 226 15.62 -7.73 -23.68
CA SER A 226 15.33 -7.43 -25.08
C SER A 226 13.85 -7.01 -25.22
N GLY A 227 13.53 -6.35 -26.33
CA GLY A 227 12.13 -5.99 -26.62
C GLY A 227 11.22 -7.23 -26.70
N THR A 228 11.69 -8.31 -27.30
CA THR A 228 10.97 -9.60 -27.37
C THR A 228 10.74 -10.17 -25.98
N HIS A 229 11.75 -10.17 -25.11
CA HIS A 229 11.61 -10.70 -23.74
C HIS A 229 10.61 -9.85 -22.93
N LEU A 230 10.64 -8.53 -23.08
CA LEU A 230 9.62 -7.65 -22.47
C LEU A 230 8.23 -7.98 -22.98
N ALA A 231 8.03 -8.09 -24.30
CA ALA A 231 6.73 -8.39 -24.89
C ALA A 231 6.15 -9.71 -24.36
N LEU A 232 6.97 -10.77 -24.32
CA LEU A 232 6.57 -12.07 -23.77
C LEU A 232 6.20 -11.98 -22.28
N TYR A 233 6.96 -11.22 -21.49
CA TYR A 233 6.68 -11.02 -20.08
C TYR A 233 5.38 -10.25 -19.86
N LEU A 234 5.15 -9.17 -20.61
CA LEU A 234 3.92 -8.38 -20.53
C LEU A 234 2.69 -9.23 -20.90
N LEU A 235 2.79 -10.03 -21.98
CA LEU A 235 1.73 -10.94 -22.37
C LEU A 235 1.44 -11.97 -21.27
N ALA A 236 2.47 -12.61 -20.72
CA ALA A 236 2.32 -13.57 -19.64
C ALA A 236 1.67 -12.94 -18.39
N ALA A 237 2.04 -11.70 -18.03
CA ALA A 237 1.46 -10.98 -16.91
C ALA A 237 -0.01 -10.59 -17.17
N LEU A 238 -0.39 -10.22 -18.41
CA LEU A 238 -1.78 -9.97 -18.79
C LEU A 238 -2.63 -11.25 -18.69
N VAL A 239 -2.12 -12.36 -19.22
CA VAL A 239 -2.79 -13.68 -19.10
C VAL A 239 -2.93 -14.08 -17.63
N ALA A 240 -1.88 -13.87 -16.82
CA ALA A 240 -1.94 -14.16 -15.39
C ALA A 240 -2.97 -13.27 -14.66
N GLN A 241 -3.07 -11.98 -15.00
CA GLN A 241 -4.07 -11.09 -14.41
C GLN A 241 -5.49 -11.55 -14.75
N ASP A 242 -5.77 -11.91 -16.00
CA ASP A 242 -7.07 -12.42 -16.42
C ASP A 242 -7.39 -13.76 -15.75
N ALA A 243 -6.42 -14.67 -15.70
CA ALA A 243 -6.54 -15.95 -15.00
C ALA A 243 -6.77 -15.82 -13.49
N HIS A 244 -6.32 -14.73 -12.86
CA HIS A 244 -6.56 -14.44 -11.46
C HIS A 244 -7.88 -13.70 -11.22
N ALA A 245 -8.56 -13.19 -12.23
CA ALA A 245 -9.87 -12.58 -12.09
C ALA A 245 -10.89 -13.59 -11.59
N TYR A 246 -11.86 -13.13 -10.82
CA TYR A 246 -12.94 -14.00 -10.33
C TYR A 246 -13.90 -14.38 -11.44
N PHE A 247 -14.15 -13.43 -12.36
CA PHE A 247 -14.84 -13.63 -13.63
C PHE A 247 -13.94 -13.16 -14.76
N ALA A 248 -13.99 -13.82 -15.91
CA ALA A 248 -13.24 -13.37 -17.08
C ALA A 248 -13.61 -11.92 -17.43
N ASP A 249 -12.61 -11.03 -17.40
CA ASP A 249 -12.77 -9.61 -17.68
C ASP A 249 -11.77 -9.19 -18.77
N THR A 250 -11.93 -9.80 -19.93
CA THR A 250 -11.12 -9.55 -21.12
C THR A 250 -11.10 -8.08 -21.54
N PRO A 251 -12.22 -7.30 -21.49
CA PRO A 251 -12.18 -5.88 -21.81
C PRO A 251 -11.24 -5.08 -20.89
N SER A 252 -11.25 -5.32 -19.58
CA SER A 252 -10.32 -4.67 -18.65
C SER A 252 -8.88 -5.10 -18.91
N THR A 253 -8.65 -6.37 -19.24
CA THR A 253 -7.32 -6.90 -19.58
C THR A 253 -6.78 -6.23 -20.87
N ILE A 254 -7.61 -6.07 -21.90
CA ILE A 254 -7.23 -5.35 -23.12
C ILE A 254 -6.94 -3.88 -22.81
N ALA A 255 -7.82 -3.19 -22.09
CA ALA A 255 -7.60 -1.80 -21.70
C ALA A 255 -6.31 -1.62 -20.92
N PHE A 256 -6.01 -2.54 -20.00
CA PHE A 256 -4.75 -2.54 -19.26
C PHE A 256 -3.54 -2.75 -20.20
N GLY A 257 -3.66 -3.67 -21.16
CA GLY A 257 -2.63 -3.90 -22.18
C GLY A 257 -2.30 -2.62 -22.98
N VAL A 258 -3.32 -1.87 -23.39
CA VAL A 258 -3.16 -0.57 -24.09
C VAL A 258 -2.42 0.44 -23.19
N ILE A 259 -2.80 0.53 -21.92
CA ILE A 259 -2.11 1.42 -20.96
C ILE A 259 -0.65 0.98 -20.72
N LEU A 260 -0.37 -0.33 -20.70
CA LEU A 260 1.01 -0.84 -20.61
C LEU A 260 1.88 -0.39 -21.78
N LEU A 261 1.34 -0.34 -23.00
CA LEU A 261 2.06 0.22 -24.16
C LEU A 261 2.36 1.71 -23.93
N GLY A 262 1.42 2.46 -23.39
CA GLY A 262 1.64 3.85 -22.97
C GLY A 262 2.75 3.99 -21.92
N ILE A 263 2.80 3.10 -20.92
CA ILE A 263 3.88 3.07 -19.91
C ILE A 263 5.22 2.76 -20.55
N VAL A 264 5.29 1.79 -21.44
CA VAL A 264 6.52 1.42 -22.18
C VAL A 264 7.01 2.63 -23.01
N ALA A 265 6.10 3.30 -23.73
CA ALA A 265 6.42 4.50 -24.50
C ALA A 265 6.92 5.66 -23.59
N ALA A 266 6.28 5.90 -22.45
CA ALA A 266 6.71 6.93 -21.49
C ALA A 266 8.07 6.60 -20.84
N ALA A 267 8.34 5.31 -20.60
CA ALA A 267 9.59 4.86 -19.98
C ALA A 267 10.78 4.93 -20.95
N GLY A 268 10.62 4.44 -22.16
CA GLY A 268 11.70 4.29 -23.15
C GLY A 268 11.80 5.41 -24.16
N GLY A 269 10.69 6.11 -24.43
CA GLY A 269 10.63 7.16 -25.45
C GLY A 269 10.91 8.58 -24.92
N PRO A 270 10.84 9.58 -25.83
CA PRO A 270 10.82 10.99 -25.46
C PRO A 270 9.57 11.33 -24.65
N ASP A 271 9.52 12.52 -24.05
CA ASP A 271 8.29 12.99 -23.42
C ASP A 271 7.21 13.31 -24.46
N TRP A 272 5.95 13.25 -24.08
CA TRP A 272 4.83 13.49 -25.00
C TRP A 272 4.63 14.99 -25.21
N ASP A 273 5.28 15.50 -26.23
CA ASP A 273 5.31 16.92 -26.54
C ASP A 273 4.21 17.30 -27.57
N LEU A 274 2.95 17.05 -27.21
CA LEU A 274 1.79 17.41 -28.03
C LEU A 274 1.28 18.79 -27.63
N PRO A 275 0.85 19.66 -28.60
CA PRO A 275 0.34 21.00 -28.30
C PRO A 275 -0.77 21.01 -27.25
N VAL A 276 -1.71 20.05 -27.32
CA VAL A 276 -2.82 19.89 -26.35
C VAL A 276 -2.27 19.55 -24.95
N LEU A 277 -1.26 18.69 -24.85
CA LEU A 277 -0.67 18.34 -23.54
C LEU A 277 0.15 19.49 -22.96
N ARG A 278 0.76 20.33 -23.80
CA ARG A 278 1.44 21.56 -23.35
C ARG A 278 0.45 22.54 -22.72
N SER A 279 -0.68 22.80 -23.38
CA SER A 279 -1.72 23.72 -22.87
C SER A 279 -2.36 23.21 -21.57
N LEU A 280 -2.51 21.90 -21.42
CA LEU A 280 -3.09 21.25 -20.23
C LEU A 280 -2.03 20.82 -19.19
N ALA A 281 -0.75 21.15 -19.39
CA ALA A 281 0.33 20.66 -18.52
C ALA A 281 0.17 21.09 -17.05
N GLY A 282 -0.33 22.28 -16.80
CA GLY A 282 -0.64 22.79 -15.45
C GLY A 282 -1.68 21.91 -14.73
N PRO A 283 -2.91 21.84 -15.25
CA PRO A 283 -3.96 20.97 -14.73
C PRO A 283 -3.54 19.50 -14.57
N ILE A 284 -2.89 18.91 -15.59
CA ILE A 284 -2.44 17.51 -15.56
C ILE A 284 -1.45 17.28 -14.41
N ARG A 285 -0.45 18.13 -14.24
CA ARG A 285 0.52 18.04 -13.16
C ARG A 285 -0.12 18.23 -11.80
N TRP A 286 -1.10 19.13 -11.68
CA TRP A 286 -1.83 19.36 -10.45
C TRP A 286 -2.67 18.13 -10.07
N LEU A 287 -3.52 17.63 -11.00
CA LEU A 287 -4.32 16.42 -10.80
C LEU A 287 -3.44 15.19 -10.48
N GLY A 288 -2.34 15.01 -11.22
CA GLY A 288 -1.37 13.94 -10.95
C GLY A 288 -0.68 14.11 -9.59
N GLY A 289 -0.52 15.35 -9.11
CA GLY A 289 0.07 15.67 -7.81
C GLY A 289 -0.81 15.29 -6.61
N ILE A 290 -2.14 15.41 -6.76
CA ILE A 290 -3.11 15.06 -5.70
C ILE A 290 -3.69 13.64 -5.85
N SER A 291 -3.26 12.91 -6.86
CA SER A 291 -3.86 11.62 -7.26
C SER A 291 -3.91 10.57 -6.14
N PHE A 292 -2.92 10.57 -5.23
CA PHE A 292 -2.92 9.64 -4.10
C PHE A 292 -3.99 10.01 -3.07
N GLY A 293 -4.13 11.28 -2.72
CA GLY A 293 -5.21 11.75 -1.85
C GLY A 293 -6.59 11.44 -2.44
N VAL A 294 -6.78 11.69 -3.75
CA VAL A 294 -8.03 11.34 -4.46
C VAL A 294 -8.31 9.84 -4.34
N TYR A 295 -7.29 9.01 -4.59
CA TYR A 295 -7.42 7.55 -4.49
C TYR A 295 -7.85 7.08 -3.10
N LEU A 296 -7.44 7.74 -2.04
CA LEU A 296 -7.75 7.34 -0.67
C LEU A 296 -9.18 7.68 -0.22
N VAL A 297 -9.85 8.65 -0.87
CA VAL A 297 -11.12 9.19 -0.35
C VAL A 297 -12.30 9.04 -1.30
N HIS A 298 -12.08 8.47 -2.51
CA HIS A 298 -13.09 8.55 -3.57
C HIS A 298 -14.22 7.53 -3.43
N GLN A 299 -13.94 6.31 -2.92
CA GLN A 299 -14.90 5.21 -3.06
C GLN A 299 -15.97 5.26 -1.97
N GLU A 300 -15.64 4.92 -0.73
CA GLU A 300 -16.65 4.81 0.34
C GLU A 300 -17.27 6.17 0.68
N LEU A 301 -16.46 7.23 0.80
CA LEU A 301 -17.00 8.58 0.98
C LEU A 301 -17.82 9.04 -0.22
N GLY A 302 -17.47 8.58 -1.42
CA GLY A 302 -18.25 8.80 -2.64
C GLY A 302 -19.60 8.11 -2.60
N PHE A 303 -19.70 6.87 -2.10
CA PHE A 303 -20.96 6.14 -1.94
C PHE A 303 -21.87 6.83 -0.92
N VAL A 304 -21.30 7.25 0.22
CA VAL A 304 -22.03 8.02 1.24
C VAL A 304 -22.60 9.31 0.66
N LEU A 305 -21.78 10.10 -0.07
CA LEU A 305 -22.26 11.32 -0.72
C LEU A 305 -23.33 11.02 -1.77
N ALA A 306 -23.11 10.00 -2.61
CA ALA A 306 -24.07 9.61 -3.64
C ALA A 306 -25.44 9.26 -3.04
N ARG A 307 -25.47 8.64 -1.87
CA ARG A 307 -26.71 8.33 -1.16
C ARG A 307 -27.41 9.58 -0.66
N PHE A 308 -26.75 10.49 0.00
CA PHE A 308 -27.34 11.75 0.43
C PHE A 308 -27.87 12.59 -0.75
N LEU A 309 -27.12 12.61 -1.87
CA LEU A 309 -27.55 13.31 -3.07
C LEU A 309 -28.78 12.65 -3.71
N LEU A 310 -28.86 11.31 -3.65
CA LEU A 310 -30.03 10.57 -4.13
C LEU A 310 -31.27 10.92 -3.30
N ASP A 311 -31.16 10.89 -1.97
CA ASP A 311 -32.23 11.23 -1.04
C ASP A 311 -32.67 12.69 -1.19
N ALA A 312 -31.75 13.59 -1.59
CA ALA A 312 -32.05 14.98 -1.94
C ALA A 312 -32.65 15.15 -3.36
N GLY A 313 -32.91 14.06 -4.09
CA GLY A 313 -33.51 14.11 -5.43
C GLY A 313 -32.53 14.52 -6.55
N VAL A 314 -31.21 14.50 -6.30
CA VAL A 314 -30.22 14.85 -7.33
C VAL A 314 -30.12 13.75 -8.38
N GLY A 315 -30.32 14.12 -9.65
CA GLY A 315 -30.28 13.20 -10.77
C GLY A 315 -28.88 12.59 -11.00
N ALA A 316 -28.83 11.52 -11.80
CA ALA A 316 -27.63 10.71 -12.02
C ALA A 316 -26.40 11.48 -12.51
N TRP A 317 -26.56 12.45 -13.42
CA TRP A 317 -25.48 13.35 -13.86
C TRP A 317 -24.96 14.23 -12.72
N GLY A 318 -25.86 14.81 -11.93
CA GLY A 318 -25.48 15.61 -10.76
C GLY A 318 -24.68 14.80 -9.74
N ARG A 319 -25.13 13.58 -9.44
CA ARG A 319 -24.41 12.66 -8.53
C ARG A 319 -23.01 12.33 -9.05
N LEU A 320 -22.87 11.98 -10.34
CA LEU A 320 -21.57 11.71 -10.95
C LEU A 320 -20.61 12.90 -10.83
N VAL A 321 -21.07 14.10 -11.19
CA VAL A 321 -20.25 15.32 -11.15
C VAL A 321 -19.87 15.68 -9.71
N LEU A 322 -20.83 15.67 -8.79
CA LEU A 322 -20.60 16.06 -7.39
C LEU A 322 -19.72 15.06 -6.64
N CYS A 323 -19.89 13.75 -6.86
CA CYS A 323 -19.00 12.74 -6.26
C CYS A 323 -17.57 12.83 -6.82
N THR A 324 -17.42 13.09 -8.13
CA THR A 324 -16.10 13.32 -8.74
C THR A 324 -15.46 14.60 -8.19
N ALA A 325 -16.21 15.69 -8.09
CA ALA A 325 -15.73 16.93 -7.50
C ALA A 325 -15.32 16.77 -6.02
N MET A 326 -16.14 16.07 -5.23
CA MET A 326 -15.81 15.73 -3.85
C MET A 326 -14.50 14.97 -3.75
N ALA A 327 -14.30 13.93 -4.59
CA ALA A 327 -13.06 13.15 -4.61
C ALA A 327 -11.83 14.04 -4.90
N VAL A 328 -11.95 15.00 -5.84
CA VAL A 328 -10.88 15.96 -6.16
C VAL A 328 -10.61 16.91 -5.00
N VAL A 329 -11.65 17.51 -4.42
CA VAL A 329 -11.53 18.49 -3.31
C VAL A 329 -10.98 17.81 -2.05
N ALA A 330 -11.57 16.68 -1.66
CA ALA A 330 -11.12 15.91 -0.50
C ALA A 330 -9.71 15.35 -0.71
N GLY A 331 -9.39 14.88 -1.91
CA GLY A 331 -8.05 14.42 -2.28
C GLY A 331 -7.01 15.54 -2.25
N TRP A 332 -7.37 16.72 -2.70
CA TRP A 332 -6.53 17.92 -2.57
C TRP A 332 -6.30 18.27 -1.10
N ALA A 333 -7.35 18.29 -0.30
CA ALA A 333 -7.26 18.56 1.14
C ALA A 333 -6.37 17.51 1.85
N MET A 334 -6.58 16.22 1.56
CA MET A 334 -5.74 15.13 2.09
C MET A 334 -4.27 15.32 1.75
N THR A 335 -3.96 15.69 0.50
CA THR A 335 -2.58 15.93 0.05
C THR A 335 -1.97 17.16 0.73
N ARG A 336 -2.72 18.27 0.86
CA ARG A 336 -2.20 19.54 1.40
C ARG A 336 -2.11 19.55 2.92
N LEU A 337 -3.08 18.94 3.60
CA LEU A 337 -3.22 19.03 5.06
C LEU A 337 -2.58 17.84 5.78
N VAL A 338 -2.45 16.68 5.13
CA VAL A 338 -1.94 15.45 5.75
C VAL A 338 -0.67 14.95 5.05
N GLU A 339 -0.75 14.54 3.77
CA GLU A 339 0.38 13.89 3.07
C GLU A 339 1.64 14.75 3.08
N ALA A 340 1.55 15.96 2.56
CA ALA A 340 2.72 16.84 2.39
C ALA A 340 3.31 17.31 3.72
N PRO A 341 2.54 17.76 4.73
CA PRO A 341 3.08 18.12 6.05
C PRO A 341 3.69 16.94 6.80
N ALA A 342 2.99 15.79 6.83
CA ALA A 342 3.49 14.61 7.52
C ALA A 342 4.77 14.08 6.88
N HIS A 343 4.83 13.98 5.56
CA HIS A 343 6.04 13.57 4.84
C HIS A 343 7.21 14.50 5.16
N ARG A 344 7.00 15.83 5.11
CA ARG A 344 8.05 16.81 5.44
C ARG A 344 8.51 16.64 6.90
N TRP A 345 7.57 16.48 7.83
CA TRP A 345 7.89 16.30 9.24
C TRP A 345 8.71 15.04 9.49
N LEU A 346 8.26 13.90 8.98
CA LEU A 346 8.90 12.59 9.16
C LEU A 346 10.28 12.49 8.49
N THR A 347 10.48 13.16 7.36
CA THR A 347 11.73 13.03 6.58
C THR A 347 12.76 14.11 6.84
N THR A 348 12.36 15.26 7.42
CA THR A 348 13.24 16.40 7.62
C THR A 348 13.35 16.82 9.08
N VAL A 349 12.20 17.02 9.74
CA VAL A 349 12.16 17.57 11.11
C VAL A 349 12.53 16.49 12.14
N TRP A 350 11.89 15.34 12.06
CA TRP A 350 12.11 14.23 12.98
C TRP A 350 13.56 13.73 13.00
N PRO A 351 14.22 13.42 11.85
CA PRO A 351 15.60 12.98 11.84
C PRO A 351 16.57 14.00 12.44
N ARG A 352 16.34 15.31 12.22
CA ARG A 352 17.16 16.37 12.80
C ARG A 352 17.01 16.44 14.32
N ARG A 353 15.78 16.37 14.82
CA ARG A 353 15.49 16.35 16.26
C ARG A 353 16.10 15.13 16.94
N TRP A 354 15.98 13.95 16.31
CA TRP A 354 16.56 12.73 16.81
C TRP A 354 18.11 12.79 16.87
N ALA A 355 18.75 13.30 15.82
CA ALA A 355 20.18 13.48 15.79
C ALA A 355 20.67 14.47 16.88
N ALA A 356 19.96 15.57 17.08
CA ALA A 356 20.26 16.53 18.13
C ALA A 356 20.09 15.90 19.54
N ALA A 357 18.99 15.22 19.80
CA ALA A 357 18.75 14.53 21.07
C ALA A 357 19.81 13.46 21.36
N LYS A 358 20.21 12.68 20.33
CA LYS A 358 21.29 11.70 20.47
C LYS A 358 22.64 12.35 20.79
N ALA A 359 22.98 13.47 20.13
CA ALA A 359 24.21 14.22 20.41
C ALA A 359 24.22 14.73 21.86
N THR A 360 23.10 15.30 22.33
CA THR A 360 22.97 15.77 23.72
C THR A 360 23.12 14.62 24.73
N ALA A 361 22.47 13.46 24.45
CA ALA A 361 22.57 12.29 25.32
C ALA A 361 24.01 11.71 25.38
N LEU A 362 24.73 11.72 24.26
CA LEU A 362 26.14 11.29 24.22
C LEU A 362 27.03 12.24 24.99
N ALA A 363 26.87 13.56 24.82
CA ALA A 363 27.63 14.57 25.59
C ALA A 363 27.36 14.46 27.09
N ALA A 364 26.09 14.21 27.50
CA ALA A 364 25.75 14.01 28.90
C ALA A 364 26.38 12.71 29.47
N ALA A 365 26.39 11.63 28.68
CA ALA A 365 27.01 10.38 29.08
C ALA A 365 28.56 10.49 29.21
N GLU A 366 29.19 11.32 28.38
CA GLU A 366 30.62 11.63 28.40
C GLU A 366 30.97 12.47 29.63
N ALA A 367 30.18 13.49 29.90
CA ALA A 367 30.33 14.33 31.10
C ALA A 367 30.16 13.50 32.40
N LEU A 368 29.24 12.53 32.44
CA LEU A 368 29.07 11.61 33.57
C LEU A 368 30.29 10.67 33.77
N ARG A 369 30.98 10.31 32.71
CA ARG A 369 32.21 9.50 32.79
C ARG A 369 33.41 10.28 33.30
N GLU A 370 33.43 11.58 33.09
CA GLU A 370 34.49 12.48 33.55
C GLU A 370 34.31 12.91 35.00
N LEU A 371 33.17 12.61 35.62
CA LEU A 371 33.00 12.87 37.06
C LEU A 371 33.98 12.02 37.87
N PRO A 372 34.70 12.62 38.87
CA PRO A 372 35.61 11.87 39.73
C PRO A 372 34.87 10.69 40.36
N GLN A 373 35.40 9.51 40.18
CA GLN A 373 34.87 8.34 40.88
C GLN A 373 35.03 8.56 42.37
N VAL A 374 33.93 8.59 43.12
CA VAL A 374 33.95 8.61 44.57
C VAL A 374 34.72 7.38 45.03
N PRO A 375 35.81 7.51 45.82
CA PRO A 375 36.56 6.37 46.30
C PRO A 375 35.61 5.42 47.03
N GLN A 376 35.57 4.18 46.59
CA GLN A 376 34.81 3.17 47.32
C GLN A 376 35.40 3.07 48.73
N PRO A 377 34.59 3.03 49.81
CA PRO A 377 35.07 2.77 51.16
C PRO A 377 35.82 1.46 51.13
N GLN A 378 37.12 1.49 51.52
CA GLN A 378 37.90 0.27 51.72
C GLN A 378 37.17 -0.55 52.75
N ALA A 379 36.75 -1.76 52.40
CA ALA A 379 36.20 -2.70 53.33
C ALA A 379 37.23 -2.98 54.43
N ALA A 380 36.94 -2.49 55.64
CA ALA A 380 37.74 -2.80 56.83
C ALA A 380 37.85 -4.32 56.95
N GLY A 381 39.11 -4.79 57.05
CA GLY A 381 39.42 -6.21 57.10
C GLY A 381 38.62 -6.92 58.19
N SER A 382 37.82 -7.88 57.84
CA SER A 382 37.15 -8.78 58.73
C SER A 382 38.09 -9.96 59.09
N GLY A 383 38.72 -9.82 60.26
CA GLY A 383 39.22 -11.01 60.96
C GLY A 383 38.05 -11.80 61.56
N GLY A 384 38.13 -13.13 61.49
CA GLY A 384 37.40 -14.05 62.38
C GLY A 384 36.11 -14.64 61.77
N SER A 385 36.22 -15.89 61.26
CA SER A 385 35.10 -16.80 61.11
C SER A 385 34.58 -17.28 62.49
N PRO A 386 33.30 -17.51 62.61
CA PRO A 386 32.82 -18.75 63.21
C PRO A 386 31.90 -19.53 62.28
N LEU A 387 32.07 -20.83 62.36
CA LEU A 387 31.30 -21.91 61.78
C LEU A 387 29.79 -21.77 62.10
N MET A 388 28.94 -21.90 61.10
CA MET A 388 27.51 -22.11 61.22
C MET A 388 27.12 -23.46 60.55
N PRO A 389 26.17 -24.22 61.13
CA PRO A 389 25.82 -25.55 60.64
C PRO A 389 24.81 -25.56 59.52
N ASP A 390 24.81 -26.67 58.78
CA ASP A 390 23.93 -27.10 57.71
C ASP A 390 22.44 -26.79 57.90
N ALA A 391 21.81 -26.18 56.90
CA ALA A 391 20.38 -26.17 56.71
C ALA A 391 20.03 -26.51 55.28
N SER A 392 19.45 -27.69 55.12
CA SER A 392 18.93 -28.23 53.84
C SER A 392 17.83 -27.38 53.22
N PRO A 393 17.68 -27.35 51.87
CA PRO A 393 16.63 -26.58 51.23
C PRO A 393 15.31 -27.35 51.18
N LEU A 394 14.25 -26.73 51.68
CA LEU A 394 12.87 -27.13 51.46
C LEU A 394 12.42 -26.74 50.04
N VAL A 395 12.11 -27.73 49.23
CA VAL A 395 11.44 -27.60 47.92
C VAL A 395 9.96 -27.32 48.18
N SER A 396 9.48 -26.13 47.79
CA SER A 396 8.05 -25.82 47.72
C SER A 396 7.58 -26.01 46.29
N GLN A 397 6.78 -27.01 46.02
CA GLN A 397 5.98 -27.18 44.81
C GLN A 397 4.74 -26.31 44.90
N ALA A 398 4.62 -25.37 44.02
CA ALA A 398 3.34 -24.67 43.74
C ALA A 398 2.80 -25.17 42.39
N SER A 399 1.79 -26.02 42.50
CA SER A 399 0.95 -26.49 41.41
C SER A 399 -0.02 -25.33 41.01
N THR A 400 0.06 -24.86 39.77
CA THR A 400 -0.97 -24.02 39.17
C THR A 400 -1.77 -24.83 38.16
N ALA A 401 -2.98 -25.19 38.56
CA ALA A 401 -4.00 -25.77 37.69
C ALA A 401 -4.55 -24.70 36.72
N VAL A 402 -4.56 -25.03 35.42
CA VAL A 402 -5.20 -24.30 34.36
C VAL A 402 -6.64 -24.81 34.20
N PRO A 403 -7.70 -23.98 34.22
CA PRO A 403 -9.06 -24.45 33.93
C PRO A 403 -9.30 -24.55 32.41
N GLU A 404 -9.85 -25.67 31.96
CA GLU A 404 -10.36 -25.89 30.62
C GLU A 404 -11.57 -24.99 30.29
N PRO A 405 -11.73 -24.49 29.07
CA PRO A 405 -12.94 -23.79 28.64
C PRO A 405 -14.01 -24.78 28.17
N ARG A 406 -15.20 -24.66 28.76
CA ARG A 406 -16.41 -25.38 28.36
C ARG A 406 -16.84 -25.05 26.94
N SER A 407 -17.14 -26.08 26.17
CA SER A 407 -17.83 -26.02 24.87
C SER A 407 -19.28 -25.61 25.06
N SER A 408 -19.72 -24.53 24.41
CA SER A 408 -21.14 -24.25 24.15
C SER A 408 -21.35 -24.23 22.63
N SER A 409 -22.03 -25.25 22.14
CA SER A 409 -22.56 -25.38 20.81
C SER A 409 -23.79 -24.48 20.65
N ASP A 410 -23.75 -23.51 19.74
CA ASP A 410 -24.92 -22.77 19.30
C ASP A 410 -25.06 -22.91 17.76
N PRO A 411 -26.14 -23.50 17.23
CA PRO A 411 -26.33 -23.72 15.80
C PRO A 411 -27.21 -22.60 15.20
N GLY A 412 -26.62 -21.43 14.84
CA GLY A 412 -27.44 -20.32 14.33
C GLY A 412 -26.80 -19.39 13.30
N ALA A 413 -25.54 -19.57 12.90
CA ALA A 413 -24.81 -18.55 12.14
C ALA A 413 -24.48 -18.92 10.67
N ALA A 414 -25.20 -19.85 10.04
CA ALA A 414 -24.82 -20.36 8.71
C ALA A 414 -25.55 -19.72 7.51
N ALA A 415 -26.33 -18.66 7.67
CA ALA A 415 -27.21 -18.17 6.61
C ALA A 415 -26.90 -16.80 6.00
N MET A 416 -25.84 -16.07 6.42
CA MET A 416 -25.58 -14.68 5.91
C MET A 416 -24.25 -14.48 5.18
N ALA A 417 -23.45 -15.49 4.96
CA ALA A 417 -22.11 -15.33 4.37
C ALA A 417 -22.05 -15.35 2.83
N SER A 418 -23.17 -15.44 2.10
CA SER A 418 -23.15 -15.64 0.64
C SER A 418 -23.32 -14.37 -0.21
N SER A 419 -23.63 -13.21 0.35
CA SER A 419 -23.94 -12.01 -0.46
C SER A 419 -22.79 -11.01 -0.66
N GLN A 420 -21.67 -11.15 0.03
CA GLN A 420 -20.49 -10.24 -0.12
C GLN A 420 -19.31 -10.83 -0.91
N ARG A 421 -19.50 -11.94 -1.60
CA ARG A 421 -18.49 -12.54 -2.49
C ARG A 421 -18.83 -12.37 -3.98
N ARG A 422 -19.37 -11.24 -4.36
CA ARG A 422 -19.53 -10.91 -5.79
C ARG A 422 -18.75 -9.65 -6.15
#